data_9c43a1bf7484a3e67bc55d1a0587437b
#
_entry.id   9c43a1bf7484a3e67bc55d1a0587437b
#
_cell.length_a   1.000
_cell.length_b   1.000
_cell.length_c   1.000
_cell.angle_alpha   90.00
_cell.angle_beta   90.00
_cell.angle_gamma   90.00
#
_symmetry.space_group_name_H-M   'P 1'
#
loop_
_entity.id
_entity.type
_entity.pdbx_description
1 polymer ?
#
loop_
_entity_poly.entity_id
_entity_poly.type
_entity_poly.pdbx_seq_one_letter_code
_entity_poly.pdbx_strand_id
1 'polypeptide(L)'
;MKKKIISVLLVAAMAVSMVAGCGSKNDSKKSDRKSGEKTLEVWVPPLDDATEKNWGDLLKDWEKENDCKVNLTVIPWDKYEETYTTALNSGEGPDVGYMYNEMFPTYIDAGAVEDMSSYVTDEDKKEYKYLSNGNMMDGQYGWPLVTGVPFVLYYNEDILNALGEKAPETWDDFARIC
;
A
#
# COMPACT_ATOMS: atom_id res chain seq x y z
N MET A 1 4.02 20.49 -60.34
CA MET A 1 3.98 19.08 -59.88
C MET A 1 5.19 18.71 -59.00
N LYS A 2 6.40 19.17 -59.26
CA LYS A 2 7.62 18.79 -58.47
C LYS A 2 7.58 19.22 -56.98
N LYS A 3 6.96 20.38 -56.65
CA LYS A 3 6.86 20.89 -55.25
C LYS A 3 5.90 20.09 -54.37
N LYS A 4 4.85 19.48 -54.93
CA LYS A 4 3.88 18.65 -54.18
C LYS A 4 4.43 17.26 -53.83
N ILE A 5 5.30 16.74 -54.69
CA ILE A 5 5.98 15.42 -54.47
C ILE A 5 7.00 15.52 -53.34
N ILE A 6 7.71 16.66 -53.22
CA ILE A 6 8.68 16.90 -52.16
C ILE A 6 8.00 17.00 -50.77
N SER A 7 6.83 17.65 -50.73
CA SER A 7 6.05 17.77 -49.49
C SER A 7 5.53 16.40 -48.97
N VAL A 8 5.10 15.52 -49.87
CA VAL A 8 4.61 14.19 -49.53
C VAL A 8 5.77 13.28 -49.04
N LEU A 9 6.93 13.41 -49.65
CA LEU A 9 8.13 12.66 -49.21
C LEU A 9 8.65 13.15 -47.84
N LEU A 10 8.52 14.45 -47.51
CA LEU A 10 8.92 14.98 -46.20
C LEU A 10 7.98 14.53 -45.09
N VAL A 11 6.70 14.42 -45.35
CA VAL A 11 5.71 13.91 -44.38
C VAL A 11 5.88 12.41 -44.15
N ALA A 12 6.20 11.64 -45.19
CA ALA A 12 6.50 10.22 -45.05
C ALA A 12 7.78 9.94 -44.26
N ALA A 13 8.81 10.79 -44.41
CA ALA A 13 10.07 10.68 -43.64
C ALA A 13 9.86 11.00 -42.14
N MET A 14 8.96 11.94 -41.78
CA MET A 14 8.63 12.23 -40.39
C MET A 14 7.79 11.13 -39.72
N ALA A 15 6.95 10.42 -40.46
CA ALA A 15 6.16 9.31 -39.94
C ALA A 15 7.01 8.07 -39.59
N VAL A 16 8.13 7.86 -40.30
CA VAL A 16 9.07 6.73 -40.04
C VAL A 16 10.00 7.02 -38.86
N SER A 17 10.29 8.30 -38.56
CA SER A 17 11.15 8.66 -37.42
C SER A 17 10.49 8.59 -36.04
N MET A 18 9.14 8.50 -35.97
CA MET A 18 8.43 8.32 -34.70
C MET A 18 8.37 6.86 -34.20
N VAL A 19 8.74 5.89 -35.04
CA VAL A 19 8.75 4.47 -34.65
C VAL A 19 10.13 4.01 -34.16
N ALA A 20 11.19 4.83 -34.33
CA ALA A 20 12.56 4.47 -33.99
C ALA A 20 13.14 5.24 -32.79
N GLY A 21 12.34 5.96 -32.02
CA GLY A 21 12.77 6.78 -30.91
C GLY A 21 12.01 6.46 -29.62
N CYS A 22 12.49 5.49 -28.87
CA CYS A 22 12.66 5.45 -27.42
C CYS A 22 12.93 4.01 -26.97
N GLY A 23 14.14 3.59 -27.23
CA GLY A 23 14.74 2.51 -26.47
C GLY A 23 15.56 3.10 -25.31
N SER A 24 14.90 3.72 -24.34
CA SER A 24 15.50 3.89 -23.02
C SER A 24 15.22 2.59 -22.27
N LYS A 25 16.24 1.77 -22.13
CA LYS A 25 16.23 0.63 -21.22
C LYS A 25 16.17 1.19 -19.80
N ASN A 26 14.97 1.37 -19.30
CA ASN A 26 14.72 1.21 -17.88
C ASN A 26 14.58 -0.28 -17.68
N ASP A 27 15.57 -0.89 -17.05
CA ASP A 27 15.46 -2.25 -16.51
C ASP A 27 14.50 -2.25 -15.33
N SER A 28 13.22 -1.99 -15.60
CA SER A 28 12.15 -2.50 -14.79
C SER A 28 12.18 -4.00 -15.03
N LYS A 29 12.60 -4.77 -14.06
CA LYS A 29 12.42 -6.22 -14.04
C LYS A 29 10.92 -6.49 -14.22
N LYS A 30 10.46 -6.63 -15.47
CA LYS A 30 9.28 -7.43 -15.74
C LYS A 30 9.64 -8.83 -15.22
N SER A 31 9.00 -9.21 -14.10
CA SER A 31 9.03 -10.60 -13.70
C SER A 31 8.58 -11.41 -14.91
N ASP A 32 9.44 -12.32 -15.38
CA ASP A 32 9.07 -13.30 -16.41
C ASP A 32 7.94 -14.15 -15.84
N ARG A 33 6.69 -13.71 -16.04
CA ARG A 33 5.51 -14.51 -15.76
C ARG A 33 5.56 -15.70 -16.72
N LYS A 34 6.04 -16.83 -16.24
CA LYS A 34 5.83 -18.08 -16.94
C LYS A 34 4.33 -18.23 -17.16
N SER A 35 3.92 -18.34 -18.40
CA SER A 35 2.52 -18.53 -18.80
C SER A 35 1.90 -19.70 -18.02
N GLY A 36 1.05 -19.40 -17.02
CA GLY A 36 0.30 -20.37 -16.25
C GLY A 36 0.48 -20.32 -14.72
N GLU A 37 1.52 -19.71 -14.17
CA GLU A 37 1.71 -19.61 -12.71
C GLU A 37 1.00 -18.36 -12.18
N LYS A 38 0.09 -18.54 -11.21
CA LYS A 38 -0.58 -17.42 -10.52
C LYS A 38 0.43 -16.79 -9.55
N THR A 39 0.52 -15.48 -9.57
CA THR A 39 1.42 -14.72 -8.68
C THR A 39 0.65 -13.55 -8.07
N LEU A 40 0.78 -13.34 -6.78
CA LEU A 40 0.26 -12.19 -6.05
C LEU A 40 1.41 -11.28 -5.60
N GLU A 41 1.25 -9.99 -5.82
CA GLU A 41 2.13 -8.95 -5.28
C GLU A 41 1.58 -8.52 -3.91
N VAL A 42 2.36 -8.74 -2.85
CA VAL A 42 1.96 -8.43 -1.46
C VAL A 42 2.91 -7.41 -0.86
N TRP A 43 2.36 -6.28 -0.40
CA TRP A 43 3.13 -5.20 0.21
C TRP A 43 2.82 -5.05 1.69
N VAL A 44 3.86 -5.06 2.52
CA VAL A 44 3.75 -4.87 3.97
C VAL A 44 4.80 -3.88 4.47
N PRO A 45 4.56 -3.19 5.59
CA PRO A 45 5.61 -2.42 6.25
C PRO A 45 6.51 -3.33 7.09
N PRO A 46 7.67 -2.86 7.56
CA PRO A 46 8.47 -3.55 8.55
C PRO A 46 7.78 -3.48 9.92
N LEU A 47 6.98 -4.51 10.25
CA LEU A 47 6.26 -4.60 11.53
C LEU A 47 7.20 -4.95 12.69
N ASP A 48 8.29 -5.66 12.38
CA ASP A 48 9.39 -6.00 13.27
C ASP A 48 10.70 -6.21 12.49
N ASP A 49 11.81 -6.47 13.18
CA ASP A 49 13.13 -6.70 12.56
C ASP A 49 13.20 -7.98 11.71
N ALA A 50 12.23 -8.86 11.83
CA ALA A 50 12.16 -10.14 11.13
C ALA A 50 10.95 -10.26 10.20
N THR A 51 10.30 -9.16 9.86
CA THR A 51 9.06 -9.11 9.06
C THR A 51 9.16 -9.93 7.78
N GLU A 52 10.21 -9.72 6.97
CA GLU A 52 10.39 -10.44 5.71
C GLU A 52 10.45 -11.96 5.92
N LYS A 53 11.19 -12.39 6.93
CA LYS A 53 11.33 -13.82 7.27
C LYS A 53 10.00 -14.39 7.78
N ASN A 54 9.37 -13.72 8.74
CA ASN A 54 8.16 -14.20 9.39
C ASN A 54 7.00 -14.32 8.39
N TRP A 55 6.81 -13.31 7.56
CA TRP A 55 5.82 -13.35 6.48
C TRP A 55 6.17 -14.38 5.40
N GLY A 56 7.44 -14.45 4.99
CA GLY A 56 7.89 -15.44 4.01
C GLY A 56 7.67 -16.87 4.46
N ASP A 57 7.87 -17.16 5.74
CA ASP A 57 7.61 -18.50 6.29
C ASP A 57 6.09 -18.80 6.35
N LEU A 58 5.27 -17.84 6.75
CA LEU A 58 3.81 -17.99 6.80
C LEU A 58 3.22 -18.20 5.39
N LEU A 59 3.67 -17.43 4.41
CA LEU A 59 3.15 -17.47 3.04
C LEU A 59 3.53 -18.73 2.29
N LYS A 60 4.65 -19.40 2.63
CA LYS A 60 5.07 -20.65 1.97
C LYS A 60 4.04 -21.78 2.05
N ASP A 61 3.36 -21.90 3.16
CA ASP A 61 2.34 -22.93 3.33
C ASP A 61 1.08 -22.57 2.54
N TRP A 62 0.68 -21.30 2.59
CA TRP A 62 -0.42 -20.79 1.79
C TRP A 62 -0.18 -20.93 0.27
N GLU A 63 1.04 -20.66 -0.21
CA GLU A 63 1.44 -20.84 -1.61
C GLU A 63 1.22 -22.28 -2.10
N LYS A 64 1.61 -23.27 -1.26
CA LYS A 64 1.46 -24.69 -1.57
C LYS A 64 -0.01 -25.13 -1.64
N GLU A 65 -0.83 -24.60 -0.72
CA GLU A 65 -2.24 -24.96 -0.63
C GLU A 65 -3.07 -24.34 -1.76
N ASN A 66 -2.64 -23.18 -2.28
CA ASN A 66 -3.41 -22.42 -3.28
C ASN A 66 -2.82 -22.47 -4.71
N ASP A 67 -1.71 -23.19 -4.93
CA ASP A 67 -1.00 -23.23 -6.22
C ASP A 67 -0.77 -21.80 -6.77
N CYS A 68 -0.27 -20.93 -5.91
CA CYS A 68 -0.04 -19.52 -6.18
C CYS A 68 1.29 -19.09 -5.59
N LYS A 69 2.04 -18.23 -6.27
CA LYS A 69 3.25 -17.62 -5.76
C LYS A 69 2.95 -16.26 -5.14
N VAL A 70 3.72 -15.89 -4.13
CA VAL A 70 3.63 -14.58 -3.50
C VAL A 70 4.96 -13.85 -3.62
N ASN A 71 4.92 -12.69 -4.25
CA ASN A 71 6.03 -11.74 -4.24
C ASN A 71 5.81 -10.77 -3.08
N LEU A 72 6.49 -11.03 -1.97
CA LEU A 72 6.43 -10.17 -0.79
C LEU A 72 7.41 -9.00 -0.94
N THR A 73 6.92 -7.79 -0.78
CA THR A 73 7.72 -6.57 -0.71
C THR A 73 7.53 -5.91 0.66
N VAL A 74 8.62 -5.73 1.39
CA VAL A 74 8.64 -4.97 2.65
C VAL A 74 9.04 -3.53 2.34
N ILE A 75 8.10 -2.59 2.52
CA ILE A 75 8.30 -1.18 2.20
C ILE A 75 8.61 -0.41 3.49
N PRO A 76 9.77 0.28 3.59
CA PRO A 76 10.11 1.10 4.74
C PRO A 76 9.06 2.17 5.03
N TRP A 77 8.81 2.47 6.31
CA TRP A 77 7.79 3.42 6.73
C TRP A 77 7.97 4.83 6.15
N ASP A 78 9.22 5.29 5.99
CA ASP A 78 9.55 6.60 5.42
C ASP A 78 9.26 6.71 3.91
N LYS A 79 9.04 5.57 3.24
CA LYS A 79 8.70 5.48 1.81
C LYS A 79 7.28 4.97 1.56
N TYR A 80 6.56 4.64 2.60
CA TYR A 80 5.32 3.88 2.50
C TYR A 80 4.26 4.61 1.66
N GLU A 81 3.90 5.83 2.05
CA GLU A 81 2.89 6.63 1.34
C GLU A 81 3.33 7.02 -0.07
N GLU A 82 4.61 7.39 -0.26
CA GLU A 82 5.15 7.75 -1.57
C GLU A 82 5.06 6.57 -2.55
N THR A 83 5.37 5.36 -2.08
CA THR A 83 5.33 4.14 -2.90
C THR A 83 3.89 3.83 -3.32
N TYR A 84 2.94 3.85 -2.39
CA TYR A 84 1.52 3.63 -2.69
C TYR A 84 0.94 4.71 -3.61
N THR A 85 1.26 5.98 -3.38
CA THR A 85 0.80 7.09 -4.24
C THR A 85 1.33 6.93 -5.67
N THR A 86 2.59 6.52 -5.81
CA THR A 86 3.20 6.25 -7.12
C THR A 86 2.50 5.09 -7.82
N ALA A 87 2.25 4.01 -7.09
CA ALA A 87 1.54 2.83 -7.59
C ALA A 87 0.11 3.15 -8.03
N LEU A 88 -0.64 3.93 -7.23
CA LEU A 88 -1.97 4.39 -7.58
C LEU A 88 -1.97 5.16 -8.91
N ASN A 89 -1.01 6.08 -9.09
CA ASN A 89 -0.93 6.89 -10.29
C ASN A 89 -0.50 6.12 -11.54
N SER A 90 0.29 5.05 -11.37
CA SER A 90 0.75 4.19 -12.48
C SER A 90 -0.18 3.01 -12.78
N GLY A 91 -1.09 2.67 -11.88
CA GLY A 91 -1.89 1.45 -11.94
C GLY A 91 -1.08 0.16 -11.73
N GLU A 92 0.08 0.28 -11.07
CA GLU A 92 1.02 -0.83 -10.80
C GLU A 92 1.14 -1.07 -9.28
N GLY A 93 0.01 -1.17 -8.60
CA GLY A 93 -0.05 -1.45 -7.15
C GLY A 93 0.04 -2.94 -6.82
N PRO A 94 0.06 -3.28 -5.52
CA PRO A 94 -0.01 -4.67 -5.06
C PRO A 94 -1.41 -5.25 -5.26
N ASP A 95 -1.49 -6.58 -5.33
CA ASP A 95 -2.77 -7.30 -5.26
C ASP A 95 -3.33 -7.29 -3.83
N VAL A 96 -2.44 -7.36 -2.83
CA VAL A 96 -2.75 -7.26 -1.40
C VAL A 96 -1.77 -6.31 -0.73
N GLY A 97 -2.26 -5.33 -0.02
CA GLY A 97 -1.43 -4.33 0.65
C GLY A 97 -1.86 -4.05 2.08
N TYR A 98 -0.89 -3.85 2.96
CA TYR A 98 -1.17 -3.28 4.26
C TYR A 98 -1.43 -1.77 4.12
N MET A 99 -2.49 -1.29 4.75
CA MET A 99 -2.78 0.15 4.85
C MET A 99 -3.16 0.49 6.29
N TYR A 100 -2.71 1.65 6.77
CA TYR A 100 -3.24 2.21 8.00
C TYR A 100 -4.44 3.12 7.68
N ASN A 101 -5.28 3.36 8.67
CA ASN A 101 -6.62 3.91 8.48
C ASN A 101 -6.65 5.24 7.70
N GLU A 102 -5.65 6.09 7.90
CA GLU A 102 -5.58 7.41 7.29
C GLU A 102 -5.36 7.36 5.76
N MET A 103 -4.84 6.25 5.24
CA MET A 103 -4.65 6.08 3.79
C MET A 103 -5.96 5.76 3.07
N PHE A 104 -6.84 4.97 3.67
CA PHE A 104 -8.01 4.40 3.00
C PHE A 104 -8.91 5.40 2.26
N PRO A 105 -9.29 6.56 2.83
CA PRO A 105 -10.22 7.46 2.15
C PRO A 105 -9.76 7.85 0.74
N THR A 106 -8.48 8.19 0.59
CA THR A 106 -7.91 8.58 -0.72
C THR A 106 -7.97 7.45 -1.75
N TYR A 107 -7.70 6.22 -1.31
CA TYR A 107 -7.66 5.06 -2.22
C TYR A 107 -9.05 4.51 -2.52
N ILE A 108 -10.00 4.63 -1.60
CA ILE A 108 -11.41 4.30 -1.82
C ILE A 108 -12.01 5.29 -2.83
N ASP A 109 -11.82 6.60 -2.64
CA ASP A 109 -12.32 7.63 -3.54
C ASP A 109 -11.74 7.48 -4.96
N ALA A 110 -10.51 7.02 -5.08
CA ALA A 110 -9.86 6.72 -6.36
C ALA A 110 -10.32 5.40 -6.99
N GLY A 111 -11.12 4.58 -6.29
CA GLY A 111 -11.53 3.24 -6.75
C GLY A 111 -10.37 2.25 -6.83
N ALA A 112 -9.32 2.44 -6.04
CA ALA A 112 -8.12 1.62 -6.04
C ALA A 112 -8.13 0.51 -4.99
N VAL A 113 -9.14 0.48 -4.12
CA VAL A 113 -9.36 -0.55 -3.10
C VAL A 113 -10.70 -1.21 -3.34
N GLU A 114 -10.71 -2.53 -3.34
CA GLU A 114 -11.92 -3.33 -3.54
C GLU A 114 -12.82 -3.32 -2.29
N ASP A 115 -14.13 -3.16 -2.48
CA ASP A 115 -15.11 -3.40 -1.42
C ASP A 115 -15.30 -4.90 -1.23
N MET A 116 -14.82 -5.40 -0.11
CA MET A 116 -14.88 -6.81 0.27
C MET A 116 -16.19 -7.22 0.97
N SER A 117 -17.18 -6.35 1.08
CA SER A 117 -18.44 -6.63 1.81
C SER A 117 -19.11 -7.91 1.35
N SER A 118 -19.07 -8.23 0.07
CA SER A 118 -19.67 -9.43 -0.50
C SER A 118 -18.92 -10.73 -0.16
N TYR A 119 -17.67 -10.64 0.28
CA TYR A 119 -16.84 -11.79 0.63
C TYR A 119 -16.87 -12.10 2.14
N VAL A 120 -17.35 -11.16 2.97
CA VAL A 120 -17.45 -11.35 4.43
C VAL A 120 -18.60 -12.25 4.77
N THR A 121 -18.31 -13.39 5.38
CA THR A 121 -19.30 -14.38 5.82
C THR A 121 -19.75 -14.13 7.26
N ASP A 122 -20.84 -14.79 7.68
CA ASP A 122 -21.26 -14.76 9.07
C ASP A 122 -20.32 -15.52 10.01
N GLU A 123 -19.50 -16.42 9.47
CA GLU A 123 -18.44 -17.12 10.17
C GLU A 123 -17.28 -16.15 10.48
N ASP A 124 -16.84 -15.37 9.47
CA ASP A 124 -15.81 -14.36 9.65
C ASP A 124 -16.17 -13.33 10.72
N LYS A 125 -17.43 -12.87 10.75
CA LYS A 125 -17.93 -11.94 11.77
C LYS A 125 -17.86 -12.50 13.18
N LYS A 126 -17.93 -13.82 13.35
CA LYS A 126 -17.81 -14.50 14.65
C LYS A 126 -16.37 -14.74 15.04
N GLU A 127 -15.54 -15.13 14.08
CA GLU A 127 -14.15 -15.49 14.29
C GLU A 127 -13.27 -14.26 14.51
N TYR A 128 -13.44 -13.21 13.67
CA TYR A 128 -12.62 -12.00 13.72
C TYR A 128 -13.26 -10.90 14.56
N LYS A 129 -12.90 -10.86 15.84
CA LYS A 129 -13.48 -9.94 16.84
C LYS A 129 -13.49 -8.46 16.42
N TYR A 130 -12.50 -8.03 15.65
CA TYR A 130 -12.33 -6.63 15.24
C TYR A 130 -12.59 -6.41 13.74
N LEU A 131 -13.26 -7.34 13.07
CA LEU A 131 -13.53 -7.25 11.64
C LEU A 131 -14.19 -5.93 11.24
N SER A 132 -15.10 -5.43 12.08
CA SER A 132 -15.77 -4.14 11.87
C SER A 132 -14.85 -2.93 11.81
N ASN A 133 -13.62 -3.03 12.30
CA ASN A 133 -12.62 -1.95 12.16
C ASN A 133 -12.17 -1.75 10.70
N GLY A 134 -12.43 -2.70 9.83
CA GLY A 134 -12.19 -2.57 8.40
C GLY A 134 -13.37 -1.96 7.63
N ASN A 135 -14.49 -1.67 8.32
CA ASN A 135 -15.60 -0.91 7.74
C ASN A 135 -15.22 0.56 7.64
N MET A 136 -15.29 1.10 6.44
CA MET A 136 -14.99 2.49 6.16
C MET A 136 -15.99 3.01 5.14
N MET A 137 -16.41 4.26 5.30
CA MET A 137 -17.45 4.84 4.44
C MET A 137 -18.70 3.94 4.42
N ASP A 138 -19.01 3.26 3.33
CA ASP A 138 -20.19 2.43 3.12
C ASP A 138 -19.87 0.95 2.84
N GLY A 139 -18.60 0.54 3.01
CA GLY A 139 -18.14 -0.83 2.69
C GLY A 139 -17.11 -1.40 3.66
N GLN A 140 -16.72 -2.64 3.41
CA GLN A 140 -15.64 -3.34 4.09
C GLN A 140 -14.38 -3.29 3.21
N TYR A 141 -13.51 -2.32 3.43
CA TYR A 141 -12.33 -2.11 2.58
C TYR A 141 -11.03 -2.65 3.17
N GLY A 142 -11.03 -3.05 4.42
CA GLY A 142 -9.87 -3.61 5.08
C GLY A 142 -10.19 -4.86 5.89
N TRP A 143 -9.22 -5.77 5.98
CA TRP A 143 -9.23 -6.87 6.94
C TRP A 143 -8.26 -6.53 8.06
N PRO A 144 -8.71 -6.29 9.30
CA PRO A 144 -7.83 -5.83 10.37
C PRO A 144 -6.73 -6.84 10.70
N LEU A 145 -5.48 -6.46 10.46
CA LEU A 145 -4.32 -7.25 10.78
C LEU A 145 -3.76 -6.90 12.17
N VAL A 146 -3.68 -5.59 12.45
CA VAL A 146 -3.20 -5.07 13.73
C VAL A 146 -4.26 -4.15 14.31
N THR A 147 -4.61 -4.39 15.57
CA THR A 147 -5.58 -3.57 16.29
C THR A 147 -5.02 -3.21 17.67
N GLY A 148 -5.51 -2.11 18.25
CA GLY A 148 -5.16 -1.73 19.61
C GLY A 148 -3.83 -0.99 19.73
N VAL A 149 -3.45 -0.21 18.73
CA VAL A 149 -2.37 0.78 18.85
C VAL A 149 -2.95 2.05 19.49
N PRO A 150 -2.85 2.25 20.82
CA PRO A 150 -3.41 3.41 21.47
C PRO A 150 -2.54 4.64 21.25
N PHE A 151 -3.17 5.81 21.10
CA PHE A 151 -2.47 7.06 21.30
C PHE A 151 -2.26 7.25 22.79
N VAL A 152 -1.00 7.46 23.18
CA VAL A 152 -0.61 7.64 24.60
C VAL A 152 0.21 8.92 24.75
N LEU A 153 0.09 9.52 25.92
CA LEU A 153 0.91 10.67 26.29
C LEU A 153 2.17 10.15 27.01
N TYR A 154 3.32 10.42 26.41
CA TYR A 154 4.61 10.24 27.06
C TYR A 154 5.03 11.56 27.70
N TYR A 155 5.52 11.50 28.94
CA TYR A 155 6.05 12.67 29.63
C TYR A 155 7.38 12.33 30.33
N ASN A 156 8.20 13.34 30.53
CA ASN A 156 9.43 13.23 31.29
C ASN A 156 9.12 13.54 32.76
N GLU A 157 9.24 12.52 33.61
CA GLU A 157 8.91 12.62 35.03
C GLU A 157 9.82 13.60 35.77
N ASP A 158 11.12 13.66 35.44
CA ASP A 158 12.07 14.58 36.08
C ASP A 158 11.72 16.05 35.78
N ILE A 159 11.27 16.33 34.55
CA ILE A 159 10.84 17.68 34.18
C ILE A 159 9.58 18.07 34.96
N LEU A 160 8.57 17.20 35.01
CA LEU A 160 7.35 17.49 35.77
C LEU A 160 7.64 17.69 37.25
N ASN A 161 8.45 16.85 37.85
CA ASN A 161 8.87 16.97 39.23
C ASN A 161 9.64 18.31 39.53
N ALA A 162 10.52 18.72 38.62
CA ALA A 162 11.25 19.96 38.73
C ALA A 162 10.34 21.20 38.65
N LEU A 163 9.20 21.10 37.95
CA LEU A 163 8.15 22.11 37.85
C LEU A 163 7.14 22.02 39.01
N GLY A 164 7.22 21.04 39.88
CA GLY A 164 6.24 20.78 40.94
C GLY A 164 4.89 20.26 40.40
N GLU A 165 4.88 19.72 39.17
CA GLU A 165 3.69 19.24 38.49
C GLU A 165 3.60 17.70 38.52
N LYS A 166 2.39 17.21 38.30
CA LYS A 166 2.09 15.78 38.10
C LYS A 166 1.71 15.53 36.66
N ALA A 167 1.69 14.24 36.28
CA ALA A 167 1.13 13.82 34.99
C ALA A 167 -0.28 14.39 34.82
N PRO A 168 -0.64 14.96 33.66
CA PRO A 168 -1.96 15.53 33.43
C PRO A 168 -3.02 14.41 33.43
N GLU A 169 -4.10 14.63 34.16
CA GLU A 169 -5.26 13.72 34.19
C GLU A 169 -6.43 14.24 33.33
N THR A 170 -6.40 15.55 33.03
CA THR A 170 -7.42 16.23 32.22
C THR A 170 -6.78 17.05 31.10
N TRP A 171 -7.60 17.43 30.12
CA TRP A 171 -7.17 18.37 29.06
C TRP A 171 -6.78 19.76 29.62
N ASP A 172 -7.43 20.20 30.69
CA ASP A 172 -7.10 21.46 31.36
C ASP A 172 -5.73 21.36 32.04
N ASP A 173 -5.41 20.23 32.69
CA ASP A 173 -4.06 19.98 33.24
C ASP A 173 -3.02 19.98 32.12
N PHE A 174 -3.30 19.27 31.02
CA PHE A 174 -2.39 19.22 29.88
C PHE A 174 -2.12 20.63 29.32
N ALA A 175 -3.17 21.40 29.06
CA ALA A 175 -3.03 22.76 28.54
C ALA A 175 -2.29 23.72 29.50
N ARG A 176 -2.41 23.51 30.82
CA ARG A 176 -1.75 24.31 31.84
C ARG A 176 -0.25 23.98 31.97
N ILE A 177 0.13 22.73 31.75
CA ILE A 177 1.51 22.24 31.88
C ILE A 177 2.34 22.52 30.63
N CYS A 178 1.73 22.50 29.43
CA CYS A 178 2.39 22.77 28.15
C CYS A 178 2.43 24.23 27.78
#